data_5827a6a7e88cb8b04e2dd69610b87c61
#
_entry.id   5827a6a7e88cb8b04e2dd69610b87c61
#
_cell.length_a   1.000
_cell.length_b   1.000
_cell.length_c   1.000
_cell.angle_alpha   90.00
_cell.angle_beta   90.00
_cell.angle_gamma   90.00
#
_symmetry.space_group_name_H-M   'P 1'
#
loop_
_entity.id
_entity.type
_entity.pdbx_description
1 polymer ?
#
loop_
_entity_poly.entity_id
_entity_poly.type
_entity_poly.pdbx_seq_one_letter_code
_entity_poly.pdbx_strand_id
1 'polypeptide(L)'
;DFMVDFLEPSFGLPSASYDLWEEKFGTSTYTASAVYAALAAATQCALLLGKEERARTYSVVAERMKAGILATLYDEELSMFVKLVKIEDGDIVYTDRTIDMSSFFGPLYFGVIDVDDERVKRAFATIEKTLLVSGASKGYVRYEHDNYYQLQEAGSPNPWVITTLFVAQYYIMKAKKIKDLVPAYE
;
A
#
# COMPACT_ATOMS: atom_id res chain seq x y z
N ASP A 1 3.81 -18.75 11.69
CA ASP A 1 5.18 -19.02 11.37
C ASP A 1 5.51 -18.86 9.86
N PHE A 2 4.65 -19.30 8.90
CA PHE A 2 4.92 -19.15 7.46
C PHE A 2 5.35 -17.72 7.07
N MET A 3 4.66 -16.67 7.53
CA MET A 3 5.01 -15.28 7.20
C MET A 3 6.36 -14.85 7.80
N VAL A 4 6.81 -15.46 8.89
CA VAL A 4 8.12 -15.20 9.49
C VAL A 4 9.24 -15.80 8.63
N ASP A 5 8.97 -16.95 8.02
CA ASP A 5 9.95 -17.69 7.21
C ASP A 5 9.93 -17.25 5.73
N PHE A 6 8.83 -16.62 5.28
CA PHE A 6 8.63 -16.16 3.89
C PHE A 6 9.13 -14.73 3.69
N LEU A 7 10.42 -14.51 3.99
CA LEU A 7 11.07 -13.20 3.91
C LEU A 7 12.25 -13.20 2.95
N GLU A 8 12.43 -12.08 2.30
CA GLU A 8 13.68 -11.70 1.63
C GLU A 8 14.67 -11.15 2.67
N PRO A 9 15.78 -11.86 2.96
CA PRO A 9 16.64 -11.50 4.09
C PRO A 9 17.35 -10.15 3.94
N SER A 10 17.69 -9.74 2.70
CA SER A 10 18.46 -8.53 2.44
C SER A 10 17.72 -7.26 2.82
N PHE A 11 16.41 -7.24 2.58
CA PHE A 11 15.57 -6.05 2.77
C PHE A 11 14.57 -6.15 3.92
N GLY A 12 14.36 -7.35 4.49
CA GLY A 12 13.33 -7.59 5.50
C GLY A 12 11.90 -7.49 4.95
N LEU A 13 11.74 -7.61 3.64
CA LEU A 13 10.45 -7.62 2.94
C LEU A 13 9.92 -9.04 2.77
N PRO A 14 8.63 -9.25 2.50
CA PRO A 14 8.15 -10.58 2.14
C PRO A 14 8.70 -10.99 0.77
N SER A 15 8.87 -12.29 0.57
CA SER A 15 9.21 -12.84 -0.73
C SER A 15 8.16 -12.48 -1.78
N ALA A 16 8.53 -12.59 -3.06
CA ALA A 16 7.65 -12.22 -4.17
C ALA A 16 6.33 -12.99 -4.18
N SER A 17 5.27 -12.30 -4.53
CA SER A 17 3.91 -12.83 -4.73
C SER A 17 3.20 -12.01 -5.81
N TYR A 18 1.96 -12.37 -6.16
CA TYR A 18 1.13 -11.49 -6.98
C TYR A 18 0.75 -10.22 -6.20
N ASP A 19 0.62 -9.10 -6.92
CA ASP A 19 0.13 -7.82 -6.39
C ASP A 19 -1.38 -7.91 -6.04
N LEU A 20 -1.93 -6.82 -5.47
CA LEU A 20 -3.36 -6.75 -5.12
C LEU A 20 -4.29 -7.02 -6.33
N TRP A 21 -3.84 -6.64 -7.52
CA TRP A 21 -4.65 -6.75 -8.75
C TRP A 21 -4.49 -8.11 -9.44
N GLU A 22 -3.63 -9.00 -8.90
CA GLU A 22 -3.28 -10.31 -9.48
C GLU A 22 -2.69 -10.22 -10.90
N GLU A 23 -2.06 -9.08 -11.22
CA GLU A 23 -1.53 -8.81 -12.56
C GLU A 23 0.00 -8.93 -12.64
N LYS A 24 0.71 -8.58 -11.56
CA LYS A 24 2.18 -8.54 -11.55
C LYS A 24 2.76 -9.33 -10.40
N PHE A 25 3.83 -10.08 -10.69
CA PHE A 25 4.57 -10.86 -9.71
C PHE A 25 5.83 -10.14 -9.26
N GLY A 26 6.01 -9.99 -7.95
CA GLY A 26 7.13 -9.31 -7.31
C GLY A 26 6.84 -9.04 -5.83
N THR A 27 7.72 -8.30 -5.16
CA THR A 27 7.51 -7.84 -3.78
C THR A 27 6.76 -6.52 -3.82
N SER A 28 5.42 -6.58 -3.70
CA SER A 28 4.56 -5.40 -3.80
C SER A 28 4.43 -4.64 -2.48
N THR A 29 4.32 -3.32 -2.56
CA THR A 29 4.14 -2.44 -1.40
C THR A 29 2.86 -2.79 -0.62
N TYR A 30 1.76 -3.08 -1.31
CA TYR A 30 0.50 -3.45 -0.66
C TYR A 30 0.64 -4.76 0.13
N THR A 31 1.16 -5.82 -0.49
CA THR A 31 1.33 -7.12 0.16
C THR A 31 2.30 -7.03 1.34
N ALA A 32 3.43 -6.31 1.18
CA ALA A 32 4.38 -6.08 2.27
C ALA A 32 3.71 -5.39 3.46
N SER A 33 2.89 -4.36 3.21
CA SER A 33 2.14 -3.65 4.24
C SER A 33 1.10 -4.55 4.94
N ALA A 34 0.40 -5.40 4.18
CA ALA A 34 -0.57 -6.35 4.74
C ALA A 34 0.11 -7.41 5.62
N VAL A 35 1.25 -7.94 5.21
CA VAL A 35 2.03 -8.91 6.01
C VAL A 35 2.55 -8.25 7.29
N TYR A 36 3.05 -7.01 7.21
CA TYR A 36 3.41 -6.24 8.41
C TYR A 36 2.25 -6.15 9.40
N ALA A 37 1.07 -5.73 8.95
CA ALA A 37 -0.10 -5.61 9.81
C ALA A 37 -0.53 -6.95 10.41
N ALA A 38 -0.47 -8.03 9.63
CA ALA A 38 -0.76 -9.38 10.10
C ALA A 38 0.19 -9.82 11.23
N LEU A 39 1.50 -9.54 11.10
CA LEU A 39 2.50 -9.83 12.14
C LEU A 39 2.29 -8.96 13.38
N ALA A 40 1.97 -7.68 13.22
CA ALA A 40 1.64 -6.79 14.34
C ALA A 40 0.40 -7.28 15.10
N ALA A 41 -0.65 -7.69 14.39
CA ALA A 41 -1.85 -8.28 15.00
C ALA A 41 -1.54 -9.63 15.67
N ALA A 42 -0.75 -10.50 15.03
CA ALA A 42 -0.32 -11.78 15.60
C ALA A 42 0.49 -11.58 16.89
N THR A 43 1.31 -10.52 16.97
CA THR A 43 2.01 -10.12 18.21
C THR A 43 1.01 -9.90 19.35
N GLN A 44 -0.02 -9.10 19.12
CA GLN A 44 -1.04 -8.81 20.13
C GLN A 44 -1.81 -10.07 20.54
N CYS A 45 -2.22 -10.89 19.57
CA CYS A 45 -2.88 -12.16 19.85
C CYS A 45 -2.00 -13.10 20.68
N ALA A 46 -0.70 -13.19 20.39
CA ALA A 46 0.23 -14.03 21.13
C ALA A 46 0.39 -13.55 22.58
N LEU A 47 0.47 -12.23 22.81
CA LEU A 47 0.50 -11.64 24.17
C LEU A 47 -0.78 -11.98 24.95
N LEU A 48 -1.95 -11.82 24.36
CA LEU A 48 -3.23 -12.16 24.99
C LEU A 48 -3.33 -13.65 25.36
N LEU A 49 -2.65 -14.51 24.62
CA LEU A 49 -2.61 -15.97 24.86
C LEU A 49 -1.43 -16.39 25.77
N GLY A 50 -0.66 -15.46 26.34
CA GLY A 50 0.50 -15.74 27.17
C GLY A 50 1.68 -16.40 26.43
N LYS A 51 1.76 -16.25 25.11
CA LYS A 51 2.80 -16.82 24.25
C LYS A 51 3.90 -15.80 23.97
N GLU A 52 4.61 -15.37 25.02
CA GLU A 52 5.56 -14.25 24.96
C GLU A 52 6.70 -14.42 23.95
N GLU A 53 7.24 -15.63 23.82
CA GLU A 53 8.31 -15.92 22.87
C GLU A 53 7.85 -15.71 21.41
N ARG A 54 6.65 -16.21 21.06
CA ARG A 54 6.05 -15.97 19.75
C ARG A 54 5.74 -14.50 19.51
N ALA A 55 5.22 -13.79 20.54
CA ALA A 55 4.97 -12.36 20.46
C ALA A 55 6.25 -11.59 20.13
N ARG A 56 7.35 -11.93 20.80
CA ARG A 56 8.66 -11.33 20.54
C ARG A 56 9.14 -11.59 19.11
N THR A 57 9.03 -12.83 18.64
CA THR A 57 9.39 -13.20 17.25
C THR A 57 8.61 -12.39 16.24
N TYR A 58 7.28 -12.34 16.36
CA TYR A 58 6.43 -11.61 15.43
C TYR A 58 6.70 -10.10 15.46
N SER A 59 6.88 -9.52 16.64
CA SER A 59 7.19 -8.10 16.79
C SER A 59 8.50 -7.72 16.10
N VAL A 60 9.58 -8.49 16.33
CA VAL A 60 10.88 -8.22 15.70
C VAL A 60 10.78 -8.26 14.18
N VAL A 61 10.07 -9.25 13.64
CA VAL A 61 9.90 -9.37 12.18
C VAL A 61 9.03 -8.24 11.63
N ALA A 62 7.96 -7.87 12.35
CA ALA A 62 7.10 -6.75 11.95
C ALA A 62 7.88 -5.42 11.89
N GLU A 63 8.66 -5.11 12.91
CA GLU A 63 9.47 -3.87 12.94
C GLU A 63 10.53 -3.84 11.83
N ARG A 64 11.19 -4.98 11.59
CA ARG A 64 12.14 -5.11 10.47
C ARG A 64 11.45 -4.88 9.12
N MET A 65 10.25 -5.45 8.94
CA MET A 65 9.48 -5.30 7.71
C MET A 65 9.03 -3.85 7.51
N LYS A 66 8.55 -3.18 8.55
CA LYS A 66 8.21 -1.76 8.50
C LYS A 66 9.40 -0.90 8.07
N ALA A 67 10.56 -1.14 8.68
CA ALA A 67 11.78 -0.45 8.29
C ALA A 67 12.16 -0.72 6.83
N GLY A 68 12.07 -1.99 6.38
CA GLY A 68 12.32 -2.39 4.99
C GLY A 68 11.38 -1.70 3.99
N ILE A 69 10.07 -1.65 4.28
CA ILE A 69 9.08 -0.96 3.44
C ILE A 69 9.45 0.52 3.29
N LEU A 70 9.71 1.20 4.40
CA LEU A 70 10.02 2.64 4.40
C LEU A 70 11.35 2.97 3.71
N ALA A 71 12.36 2.11 3.85
CA ALA A 71 13.68 2.33 3.29
C ALA A 71 13.79 1.93 1.80
N THR A 72 13.03 0.91 1.38
CA THR A 72 13.22 0.28 0.07
C THR A 72 12.12 0.64 -0.93
N LEU A 73 10.87 0.78 -0.45
CA LEU A 73 9.72 0.93 -1.33
C LEU A 73 9.22 2.38 -1.43
N TYR A 74 9.69 3.31 -0.60
CA TYR A 74 9.36 4.73 -0.77
C TYR A 74 10.35 5.40 -1.73
N ASP A 75 9.83 6.05 -2.76
CA ASP A 75 10.59 6.76 -3.78
C ASP A 75 10.42 8.28 -3.61
N GLU A 76 11.49 8.96 -3.23
CA GLU A 76 11.46 10.41 -2.96
C GLU A 76 11.21 11.23 -4.24
N GLU A 77 11.67 10.78 -5.41
CA GLU A 77 11.45 11.48 -6.68
C GLU A 77 9.97 11.42 -7.09
N LEU A 78 9.34 10.25 -6.92
CA LEU A 78 7.90 10.08 -7.14
C LEU A 78 7.08 10.72 -6.02
N SER A 79 7.70 10.98 -4.86
CA SER A 79 6.99 11.30 -3.61
C SER A 79 5.91 10.28 -3.27
N MET A 80 6.17 8.99 -3.51
CA MET A 80 5.22 7.91 -3.34
C MET A 80 5.91 6.55 -3.13
N PHE A 81 5.18 5.57 -2.61
CA PHE A 81 5.64 4.18 -2.61
C PHE A 81 5.54 3.59 -4.02
N VAL A 82 6.56 2.85 -4.44
CA VAL A 82 6.57 2.12 -5.71
C VAL A 82 5.56 0.98 -5.71
N LYS A 83 5.09 0.57 -6.87
CA LYS A 83 4.12 -0.54 -6.97
C LYS A 83 4.71 -1.84 -6.45
N LEU A 84 5.87 -2.24 -6.97
CA LEU A 84 6.61 -3.42 -6.54
C LEU A 84 8.09 -3.32 -6.95
N VAL A 85 8.89 -4.19 -6.35
CA VAL A 85 10.27 -4.47 -6.77
C VAL A 85 10.43 -5.96 -7.12
N LYS A 86 11.39 -6.27 -7.99
CA LYS A 86 11.89 -7.65 -8.16
C LYS A 86 13.27 -7.74 -7.56
N ILE A 87 13.45 -8.74 -6.72
CA ILE A 87 14.69 -9.00 -5.98
C ILE A 87 15.23 -10.34 -6.47
N GLU A 88 16.48 -10.35 -6.91
CA GLU A 88 17.21 -11.54 -7.35
C GLU A 88 18.59 -11.52 -6.71
N ASP A 89 19.00 -12.63 -6.12
CA ASP A 89 20.29 -12.79 -5.43
C ASP A 89 20.62 -11.71 -4.39
N GLY A 90 19.57 -11.14 -3.74
CA GLY A 90 19.70 -10.12 -2.73
C GLY A 90 19.81 -8.68 -3.25
N ASP A 91 19.68 -8.46 -4.57
CA ASP A 91 19.70 -7.15 -5.22
C ASP A 91 18.36 -6.83 -5.86
N ILE A 92 18.00 -5.53 -5.90
CA ILE A 92 16.83 -5.06 -6.63
C ILE A 92 17.20 -4.93 -8.11
N VAL A 93 16.66 -5.86 -8.93
CA VAL A 93 16.92 -5.88 -10.39
C VAL A 93 15.85 -5.10 -11.18
N TYR A 94 14.71 -4.81 -10.59
CA TYR A 94 13.64 -4.05 -11.25
C TYR A 94 12.77 -3.33 -10.21
N THR A 95 12.36 -2.11 -10.54
CA THR A 95 11.42 -1.31 -9.75
C THR A 95 10.26 -0.85 -10.64
N ASP A 96 9.04 -1.22 -10.29
CA ASP A 96 7.83 -0.74 -10.95
C ASP A 96 7.37 0.57 -10.29
N ARG A 97 7.61 1.68 -10.97
CA ARG A 97 7.29 3.04 -10.52
C ARG A 97 5.90 3.52 -10.96
N THR A 98 5.05 2.62 -11.46
CA THR A 98 3.66 2.93 -11.82
C THR A 98 2.92 3.52 -10.63
N ILE A 99 2.31 4.69 -10.80
CA ILE A 99 1.46 5.29 -9.77
C ILE A 99 0.24 4.39 -9.58
N ASP A 100 0.10 3.83 -8.39
CA ASP A 100 -0.87 2.79 -8.10
C ASP A 100 -1.58 3.10 -6.77
N MET A 101 -2.91 3.03 -6.77
CA MET A 101 -3.73 3.29 -5.59
C MET A 101 -3.40 2.32 -4.44
N SER A 102 -3.05 1.08 -4.73
CA SER A 102 -2.69 0.11 -3.70
C SER A 102 -1.40 0.47 -2.98
N SER A 103 -0.43 1.07 -3.70
CA SER A 103 0.83 1.55 -3.12
C SER A 103 0.66 2.78 -2.22
N PHE A 104 -0.39 3.57 -2.45
CA PHE A 104 -0.78 4.66 -1.55
C PHE A 104 -1.54 4.11 -0.33
N PHE A 105 -2.57 3.33 -0.59
CA PHE A 105 -3.52 2.91 0.44
C PHE A 105 -2.94 1.87 1.40
N GLY A 106 -2.18 0.90 0.90
CA GLY A 106 -1.64 -0.20 1.71
C GLY A 106 -0.80 0.27 2.90
N PRO A 107 0.28 1.05 2.70
CA PRO A 107 1.10 1.54 3.80
C PRO A 107 0.33 2.37 4.83
N LEU A 108 -0.65 3.14 4.38
CA LEU A 108 -1.50 3.96 5.23
C LEU A 108 -2.47 3.10 6.04
N TYR A 109 -3.27 2.28 5.36
CA TYR A 109 -4.33 1.48 5.99
C TYR A 109 -3.80 0.44 6.96
N PHE A 110 -2.67 -0.17 6.62
CA PHE A 110 -2.01 -1.18 7.45
C PHE A 110 -1.06 -0.61 8.52
N GLY A 111 -0.98 0.71 8.66
CA GLY A 111 -0.26 1.36 9.76
C GLY A 111 1.28 1.34 9.61
N VAL A 112 1.79 1.16 8.40
CA VAL A 112 3.22 1.32 8.11
C VAL A 112 3.62 2.78 8.29
N ILE A 113 2.77 3.71 7.86
CA ILE A 113 2.98 5.15 7.93
C ILE A 113 1.75 5.85 8.51
N ASP A 114 1.97 6.91 9.28
CA ASP A 114 0.89 7.69 9.89
C ASP A 114 0.21 8.61 8.86
N VAL A 115 -1.11 8.82 9.00
CA VAL A 115 -1.89 9.68 8.10
C VAL A 115 -1.44 11.14 8.11
N ASP A 116 -0.85 11.60 9.21
CA ASP A 116 -0.34 12.97 9.36
C ASP A 116 1.11 13.12 8.83
N ASP A 117 1.78 12.05 8.39
CA ASP A 117 3.13 12.09 7.81
C ASP A 117 3.13 12.91 6.49
N GLU A 118 4.15 13.75 6.30
CA GLU A 118 4.26 14.59 5.10
C GLU A 118 4.40 13.78 3.80
N ARG A 119 4.93 12.56 3.88
CA ARG A 119 5.00 11.64 2.72
C ARG A 119 3.62 11.23 2.25
N VAL A 120 2.67 11.02 3.17
CA VAL A 120 1.27 10.69 2.84
C VAL A 120 0.60 11.86 2.11
N LYS A 121 0.83 13.09 2.56
CA LYS A 121 0.26 14.28 1.90
C LYS A 121 0.79 14.45 0.48
N ARG A 122 2.11 14.25 0.29
CA ARG A 122 2.74 14.32 -1.03
C ARG A 122 2.25 13.20 -1.95
N ALA A 123 2.19 11.97 -1.43
CA ALA A 123 1.68 10.82 -2.17
C ALA A 123 0.22 11.03 -2.59
N PHE A 124 -0.63 11.55 -1.70
CA PHE A 124 -2.03 11.83 -2.04
C PHE A 124 -2.16 12.89 -3.15
N ALA A 125 -1.35 13.95 -3.12
CA ALA A 125 -1.32 14.92 -4.22
C ALA A 125 -0.93 14.29 -5.57
N THR A 126 -0.02 13.32 -5.56
CA THR A 126 0.33 12.52 -6.75
C THR A 126 -0.86 11.66 -7.22
N ILE A 127 -1.55 10.99 -6.29
CA ILE A 127 -2.76 10.20 -6.57
C ILE A 127 -3.86 11.08 -7.20
N GLU A 128 -4.19 12.21 -6.59
CA GLU A 128 -5.21 13.12 -7.14
C GLU A 128 -4.88 13.59 -8.56
N LYS A 129 -3.63 13.96 -8.78
CA LYS A 129 -3.17 14.44 -10.10
C LYS A 129 -3.23 13.35 -11.18
N THR A 130 -2.93 12.09 -10.82
CA THR A 130 -2.67 11.02 -11.79
C THR A 130 -3.86 10.08 -11.95
N LEU A 131 -4.57 9.75 -10.88
CA LEU A 131 -5.58 8.69 -10.87
C LEU A 131 -7.02 9.18 -10.80
N LEU A 132 -7.26 10.48 -10.54
CA LEU A 132 -8.61 11.03 -10.53
C LEU A 132 -9.15 11.17 -11.95
N VAL A 133 -10.26 10.51 -12.23
CA VAL A 133 -11.05 10.68 -13.46
C VAL A 133 -12.17 11.67 -13.18
N SER A 134 -12.28 12.69 -14.05
CA SER A 134 -13.32 13.71 -13.99
C SER A 134 -14.33 13.49 -15.12
N GLY A 135 -15.60 13.86 -14.91
CA GLY A 135 -16.66 13.74 -15.89
C GLY A 135 -17.92 13.12 -15.32
N ALA A 136 -18.71 12.45 -16.16
CA ALA A 136 -19.98 11.83 -15.77
C ALA A 136 -19.81 10.70 -14.72
N SER A 137 -18.65 10.03 -14.74
CA SER A 137 -18.27 9.00 -13.77
C SER A 137 -17.00 9.46 -13.05
N LYS A 138 -17.15 10.36 -12.08
CA LYS A 138 -16.05 10.81 -11.23
C LYS A 138 -15.60 9.69 -10.30
N GLY A 139 -14.29 9.52 -10.13
CA GLY A 139 -13.70 8.54 -9.20
C GLY A 139 -12.24 8.27 -9.53
N TYR A 140 -11.66 7.25 -8.93
CA TYR A 140 -10.24 6.94 -9.08
C TYR A 140 -10.05 5.61 -9.81
N VAL A 141 -9.06 5.56 -10.72
CA VAL A 141 -8.61 4.33 -11.38
C VAL A 141 -7.67 3.54 -10.45
N ARG A 142 -7.38 2.29 -10.77
CA ARG A 142 -6.48 1.43 -9.97
C ARG A 142 -5.04 1.93 -10.02
N TYR A 143 -4.56 2.24 -11.23
CA TYR A 143 -3.20 2.73 -11.49
C TYR A 143 -3.17 3.52 -12.80
N GLU A 144 -2.11 4.26 -13.03
CA GLU A 144 -1.93 5.01 -14.26
C GLU A 144 -1.90 4.09 -15.49
N HIS A 145 -2.57 4.51 -16.56
CA HIS A 145 -2.74 3.73 -17.80
C HIS A 145 -3.52 2.42 -17.60
N ASP A 146 -4.40 2.33 -16.60
CA ASP A 146 -5.29 1.18 -16.42
C ASP A 146 -6.29 1.07 -17.58
N ASN A 147 -6.11 0.04 -18.41
CA ASN A 147 -6.97 -0.20 -19.58
C ASN A 147 -8.00 -1.32 -19.34
N TYR A 148 -8.15 -1.80 -18.10
CA TYR A 148 -9.03 -2.92 -17.80
C TYR A 148 -10.49 -2.56 -18.05
N TYR A 149 -11.14 -3.34 -18.94
CA TYR A 149 -12.51 -3.11 -19.42
C TYR A 149 -12.78 -1.68 -19.92
N GLN A 150 -11.77 -0.99 -20.42
CA GLN A 150 -11.95 0.32 -21.05
C GLN A 150 -12.75 0.16 -22.36
N LEU A 151 -13.89 0.85 -22.45
CA LEU A 151 -14.65 0.94 -23.69
C LEU A 151 -13.90 1.88 -24.64
N GLN A 152 -13.53 1.40 -25.83
CA GLN A 152 -12.75 2.16 -26.84
C GLN A 152 -13.39 3.49 -27.22
N GLU A 153 -14.70 3.62 -27.08
CA GLU A 153 -15.46 4.84 -27.43
C GLU A 153 -15.37 5.94 -26.34
N ALA A 154 -15.01 5.61 -25.13
CA ALA A 154 -15.04 6.57 -24.02
C ALA A 154 -13.73 7.36 -23.85
N GLY A 155 -12.60 6.89 -24.36
CA GLY A 155 -11.30 7.59 -24.31
C GLY A 155 -10.71 7.79 -22.90
N SER A 156 -11.44 7.45 -21.85
CA SER A 156 -11.04 7.61 -20.45
C SER A 156 -11.01 6.26 -19.73
N PRO A 157 -10.04 6.03 -18.82
CA PRO A 157 -10.03 4.82 -18.00
C PRO A 157 -11.24 4.77 -17.07
N ASN A 158 -11.66 3.56 -16.70
CA ASN A 158 -12.81 3.37 -15.81
C ASN A 158 -12.42 3.65 -14.34
N PRO A 159 -13.13 4.55 -13.62
CA PRO A 159 -12.97 4.66 -12.18
C PRO A 159 -13.53 3.40 -11.51
N TRP A 160 -12.87 2.99 -10.43
CA TRP A 160 -13.27 1.81 -9.67
C TRP A 160 -13.89 2.21 -8.33
N VAL A 161 -14.96 1.54 -7.96
CA VAL A 161 -15.63 1.77 -6.67
C VAL A 161 -14.64 1.56 -5.50
N ILE A 162 -13.87 0.48 -5.56
CA ILE A 162 -12.94 0.15 -4.46
C ILE A 162 -11.85 1.22 -4.28
N THR A 163 -11.25 1.71 -5.34
CA THR A 163 -10.19 2.73 -5.26
C THR A 163 -10.73 4.08 -4.82
N THR A 164 -11.95 4.41 -5.25
CA THR A 164 -12.67 5.60 -4.78
C THR A 164 -12.98 5.50 -3.28
N LEU A 165 -13.38 4.33 -2.80
CA LEU A 165 -13.58 4.08 -1.36
C LEU A 165 -12.27 4.10 -0.55
N PHE A 166 -11.12 3.74 -1.13
CA PHE A 166 -9.82 3.91 -0.47
C PHE A 166 -9.52 5.38 -0.20
N VAL A 167 -9.87 6.26 -1.14
CA VAL A 167 -9.72 7.72 -0.95
C VAL A 167 -10.70 8.22 0.10
N ALA A 168 -11.95 7.76 0.11
CA ALA A 168 -12.89 8.09 1.17
C ALA A 168 -12.37 7.68 2.56
N GLN A 169 -11.79 6.48 2.69
CA GLN A 169 -11.17 6.02 3.93
C GLN A 169 -9.97 6.90 4.34
N TYR A 170 -9.13 7.34 3.40
CA TYR A 170 -8.06 8.30 3.69
C TYR A 170 -8.60 9.58 4.32
N TYR A 171 -9.67 10.16 3.77
CA TYR A 171 -10.30 11.35 4.35
C TYR A 171 -10.89 11.08 5.74
N ILE A 172 -11.49 9.92 5.96
CA ILE A 172 -11.99 9.50 7.27
C ILE A 172 -10.84 9.39 8.28
N MET A 173 -9.73 8.75 7.93
CA MET A 173 -8.56 8.61 8.81
C MET A 173 -7.93 9.98 9.14
N LYS A 174 -7.96 10.92 8.21
CA LYS A 174 -7.42 12.27 8.37
C LYS A 174 -8.31 13.19 9.18
N ALA A 175 -9.63 12.92 9.23
CA ALA A 175 -10.60 13.80 9.86
C ALA A 175 -10.36 13.92 11.38
N LYS A 176 -10.30 15.15 11.90
CA LYS A 176 -10.22 15.46 13.34
C LYS A 176 -11.56 15.90 13.91
N LYS A 177 -12.52 16.28 13.07
CA LYS A 177 -13.88 16.73 13.42
C LYS A 177 -14.86 16.46 12.28
N ILE A 178 -16.16 16.44 12.59
CA ILE A 178 -17.24 16.05 11.65
C ILE A 178 -17.16 16.81 10.32
N LYS A 179 -16.86 18.10 10.32
CA LYS A 179 -16.77 18.88 9.08
C LYS A 179 -15.65 18.42 8.14
N ASP A 180 -14.61 17.74 8.66
CA ASP A 180 -13.49 17.25 7.89
C ASP A 180 -13.84 15.96 7.11
N LEU A 181 -15.05 15.41 7.34
CA LEU A 181 -15.57 14.24 6.62
C LEU A 181 -16.24 14.58 5.29
N VAL A 182 -16.51 15.86 5.01
CA VAL A 182 -17.19 16.29 3.77
C VAL A 182 -16.53 15.67 2.53
N PRO A 183 -15.20 15.71 2.34
CA PRO A 183 -14.57 15.13 1.15
C PRO A 183 -14.73 13.62 1.02
N ALA A 184 -15.09 12.91 2.09
CA ALA A 184 -15.33 11.46 2.04
C ALA A 184 -16.72 11.11 1.45
N TYR A 185 -17.63 12.09 1.34
CA TYR A 185 -18.97 11.93 0.77
C TYR A 185 -19.08 12.44 -0.67
N GLU A 186 -18.15 13.29 -1.12
CA GLU A 186 -18.10 13.88 -2.46
C GLU A 186 -17.36 12.99 -3.48
#